data_9803fd8fc5f2961ac563218ce244ab39
#
_entry.id   9803fd8fc5f2961ac563218ce244ab39
#
_cell.length_a   1.000
_cell.length_b   1.000
_cell.length_c   1.000
_cell.angle_alpha   90.00
_cell.angle_beta   90.00
_cell.angle_gamma   90.00
#
_symmetry.space_group_name_H-M   'P 1'
#
loop_
_entity.id
_entity.type
_entity.pdbx_description
1 polymer ?
#
loop_
_entity_poly.entity_id
_entity_poly.type
_entity_poly.pdbx_seq_one_letter_code
_entity_poly.pdbx_strand_id
1 'polypeptide(L)'
;CDDRHANAQTEQQEKRQLKEIAQSLSRMAGDGAERGRMRPDGTLQPATPPRCVTIITGEDIPDVGESGLARYYMVSIQPNDVPISAELTAAQEMARNGYMQRAMLGYIEWLRAQADELPETLHKRFLDMRTWATEKAKDQHARAPETIAHILTGYYMMLLYFRHVGLLDQDACTAAIAEAMATLTATSKEQARIIKEDKPVNIFLDSVAELLASKEVFVTDISASATEGGKPSAAVGRELVGCRDESYYYLIPRIIYKCVQELCVKQGSTFPISLRSLYRDLRTADILRSGVNCTEERPTKSKRIGDNSIFYLWIPRDKIDGVHDEGEKQMRVNFTQVETSDLPPEWI
;
A
#
# COMPACT_ATOMS: atom_id res chain seq x y z
N CYS A 1 35.11 1.36 17.12
CA CYS A 1 33.73 1.02 17.54
C CYS A 1 32.74 2.17 17.31
N ASP A 2 33.22 3.43 17.30
CA ASP A 2 32.35 4.61 17.23
C ASP A 2 31.82 4.93 15.83
N ASP A 3 32.58 4.65 14.78
CA ASP A 3 32.18 4.98 13.40
C ASP A 3 30.94 4.20 12.89
N ARG A 4 30.72 2.99 13.37
CA ARG A 4 29.53 2.20 12.98
C ARG A 4 28.23 2.72 13.61
N HIS A 5 28.31 3.25 14.83
CA HIS A 5 27.15 3.84 15.50
C HIS A 5 26.80 5.22 14.92
N ALA A 6 27.80 6.02 14.56
CA ALA A 6 27.58 7.29 13.88
C ALA A 6 26.93 7.10 12.49
N ASN A 7 27.40 6.13 11.70
CA ASN A 7 26.81 5.81 10.39
C ASN A 7 25.36 5.30 10.50
N ALA A 8 25.07 4.43 11.47
CA ALA A 8 23.72 3.93 11.70
C ALA A 8 22.73 5.03 12.15
N GLN A 9 23.17 5.98 12.96
CA GLN A 9 22.35 7.13 13.36
C GLN A 9 22.07 8.06 12.18
N THR A 10 23.06 8.29 11.32
CA THR A 10 22.90 9.11 10.10
C THR A 10 21.91 8.45 9.13
N GLU A 11 22.04 7.14 8.90
CA GLU A 11 21.14 6.38 8.04
C GLU A 11 19.69 6.39 8.54
N GLN A 12 19.47 6.21 9.84
CA GLN A 12 18.13 6.31 10.43
C GLN A 12 17.54 7.71 10.30
N GLN A 13 18.36 8.74 10.43
CA GLN A 13 17.92 10.12 10.26
C GLN A 13 17.55 10.42 8.80
N GLU A 14 18.32 9.94 7.85
CA GLU A 14 18.03 10.04 6.42
C GLU A 14 16.73 9.32 6.04
N LYS A 15 16.53 8.09 6.50
CA LYS A 15 15.27 7.33 6.29
C LYS A 15 14.07 8.07 6.85
N ARG A 16 14.21 8.66 8.03
CA ARG A 16 13.14 9.46 8.64
C ARG A 16 12.82 10.72 7.82
N GLN A 17 13.83 11.43 7.34
CA GLN A 17 13.63 12.60 6.49
C GLN A 17 12.97 12.23 5.16
N LEU A 18 13.39 11.14 4.52
CA LEU A 18 12.76 10.64 3.28
C LEU A 18 11.29 10.29 3.52
N LYS A 19 10.96 9.63 4.62
CA LYS A 19 9.59 9.34 5.00
C LYS A 19 8.75 10.61 5.18
N GLU A 20 9.25 11.61 5.88
CA GLU A 20 8.58 12.91 6.10
C GLU A 20 8.35 13.65 4.76
N ILE A 21 9.34 13.64 3.86
CA ILE A 21 9.23 14.22 2.53
C ILE A 21 8.17 13.47 1.70
N ALA A 22 8.22 12.14 1.66
CA ALA A 22 7.27 11.30 0.93
C ALA A 22 5.83 11.53 1.43
N GLN A 23 5.62 11.58 2.75
CA GLN A 23 4.32 11.88 3.34
C GLN A 23 3.83 13.29 2.98
N SER A 24 4.72 14.28 2.98
CA SER A 24 4.38 15.65 2.61
C SER A 24 3.98 15.75 1.13
N LEU A 25 4.77 15.14 0.25
CA LEU A 25 4.50 15.11 -1.20
C LEU A 25 3.19 14.39 -1.51
N SER A 26 2.92 13.24 -0.87
CA SER A 26 1.68 12.50 -1.11
C SER A 26 0.43 13.27 -0.69
N ARG A 27 0.50 14.01 0.41
CA ARG A 27 -0.62 14.87 0.85
C ARG A 27 -0.79 16.08 -0.06
N MET A 28 0.32 16.70 -0.45
CA MET A 28 0.30 17.86 -1.33
C MET A 28 -0.28 17.51 -2.71
N ALA A 29 0.18 16.40 -3.30
CA ALA A 29 -0.27 15.97 -4.62
C ALA A 29 -1.67 15.30 -4.56
N GLY A 30 -1.91 14.41 -3.59
CA GLY A 30 -3.12 13.61 -3.54
C GLY A 30 -4.33 14.31 -2.93
N ASP A 31 -4.14 15.28 -2.03
CA ASP A 31 -5.24 15.99 -1.39
C ASP A 31 -5.35 17.46 -1.88
N GLY A 32 -4.46 17.88 -2.80
CA GLY A 32 -4.36 19.28 -3.21
C GLY A 32 -4.04 20.22 -2.04
N ALA A 33 -3.42 19.66 -0.97
CA ALA A 33 -3.18 20.38 0.26
C ALA A 33 -1.95 21.27 0.11
N GLU A 34 -2.08 22.54 0.44
CA GLU A 34 -0.97 23.47 0.52
C GLU A 34 -0.50 23.64 1.96
N ARG A 35 0.79 23.92 2.10
CA ARG A 35 1.33 24.39 3.38
C ARG A 35 0.81 25.82 3.62
N GLY A 36 -0.15 25.95 4.54
CA GLY A 36 -0.67 27.26 4.94
C GLY A 36 0.46 28.21 5.32
N ARG A 37 0.50 29.38 4.71
CA ARG A 37 1.44 30.46 5.04
C ARG A 37 0.67 31.59 5.69
N MET A 38 1.15 32.06 6.84
CA MET A 38 0.61 33.26 7.47
C MET A 38 1.25 34.52 6.89
N ARG A 39 0.44 35.55 6.70
CA ARG A 39 0.93 36.92 6.42
C ARG A 39 1.39 37.56 7.72
N PRO A 40 2.18 38.68 7.64
CA PRO A 40 2.60 39.42 8.82
C PRO A 40 1.44 39.93 9.69
N ASP A 41 0.25 40.11 9.12
CA ASP A 41 -0.97 40.54 9.78
C ASP A 41 -1.74 39.40 10.49
N GLY A 42 -1.21 38.17 10.49
CA GLY A 42 -1.81 37.00 11.09
C GLY A 42 -2.91 36.32 10.25
N THR A 43 -3.20 36.82 9.03
CA THR A 43 -4.15 36.18 8.12
C THR A 43 -3.47 35.08 7.30
N LEU A 44 -4.23 34.04 6.91
CA LEU A 44 -3.75 33.02 6.00
C LEU A 44 -3.67 33.56 4.57
N GLN A 45 -2.58 33.23 3.87
CA GLN A 45 -2.51 33.47 2.42
C GLN A 45 -3.53 32.55 1.72
N PRO A 46 -4.08 32.97 0.55
CA PRO A 46 -4.91 32.09 -0.27
C PRO A 46 -4.15 30.82 -0.65
N ALA A 47 -4.79 29.69 -0.53
CA ALA A 47 -4.20 28.40 -0.91
C ALA A 47 -3.93 28.36 -2.44
N THR A 48 -2.74 27.89 -2.79
CA THR A 48 -2.32 27.69 -4.18
C THR A 48 -1.97 26.20 -4.37
N PRO A 49 -2.98 25.31 -4.50
CA PRO A 49 -2.72 23.89 -4.61
C PRO A 49 -1.84 23.58 -5.84
N PRO A 50 -0.98 22.56 -5.75
CA PRO A 50 -0.17 22.15 -6.87
C PRO A 50 -1.06 21.69 -8.04
N ARG A 51 -0.74 22.13 -9.25
CA ARG A 51 -1.43 21.76 -10.49
C ARG A 51 -0.50 20.97 -11.39
N CYS A 52 0.13 19.94 -10.84
CA CYS A 52 1.09 19.09 -11.55
C CYS A 52 0.92 17.64 -11.12
N VAL A 53 1.34 16.73 -11.99
CA VAL A 53 1.56 15.34 -11.66
C VAL A 53 2.94 15.21 -11.02
N THR A 54 3.02 14.52 -9.88
CA THR A 54 4.29 14.25 -9.21
C THR A 54 4.73 12.82 -9.53
N ILE A 55 5.91 12.65 -10.10
CA ILE A 55 6.55 11.36 -10.35
C ILE A 55 7.68 11.21 -9.36
N ILE A 56 7.66 10.09 -8.61
CA ILE A 56 8.70 9.74 -7.64
C ILE A 56 9.32 8.42 -8.10
N THR A 57 10.65 8.37 -8.16
CA THR A 57 11.39 7.15 -8.47
C THR A 57 12.25 6.78 -7.28
N GLY A 58 12.37 5.50 -6.98
CA GLY A 58 13.16 4.99 -5.85
C GLY A 58 13.35 3.49 -5.97
N GLU A 59 14.28 2.94 -5.21
CA GLU A 59 14.54 1.50 -5.13
C GLU A 59 13.50 0.82 -4.23
N ASP A 60 12.99 1.53 -3.22
CA ASP A 60 12.03 1.04 -2.26
C ASP A 60 10.75 1.86 -2.24
N ILE A 61 9.66 1.21 -1.82
CA ILE A 61 8.38 1.87 -1.54
C ILE A 61 8.52 2.64 -0.22
N PRO A 62 8.19 3.95 -0.18
CA PRO A 62 8.30 4.71 1.05
C PRO A 62 7.29 4.22 2.10
N ASP A 63 7.75 3.98 3.34
CA ASP A 63 6.90 3.63 4.49
C ASP A 63 6.06 4.85 4.92
N VAL A 64 4.97 5.09 4.23
CA VAL A 64 4.03 6.19 4.51
C VAL A 64 2.69 5.72 5.08
N GLY A 65 2.55 4.42 5.31
CA GLY A 65 1.35 3.75 5.79
C GLY A 65 0.24 3.66 4.73
N GLU A 66 -0.78 2.84 5.01
CA GLU A 66 -1.89 2.53 4.08
C GLU A 66 -2.49 3.78 3.41
N SER A 67 -2.86 4.79 4.20
CA SER A 67 -3.45 6.02 3.68
C SER A 67 -2.49 6.87 2.83
N GLY A 68 -1.20 6.77 3.08
CA GLY A 68 -0.16 7.39 2.26
C GLY A 68 0.00 6.66 0.94
N LEU A 69 0.17 5.33 0.98
CA LEU A 69 0.33 4.48 -0.19
C LEU A 69 -0.86 4.57 -1.15
N ALA A 70 -2.08 4.68 -0.63
CA ALA A 70 -3.28 4.83 -1.43
C ALA A 70 -3.34 6.13 -2.27
N ARG A 71 -2.43 7.09 -2.05
CA ARG A 71 -2.31 8.33 -2.83
C ARG A 71 -1.33 8.20 -4.01
N TYR A 72 -0.57 7.13 -4.04
CA TYR A 72 0.33 6.82 -5.15
C TYR A 72 -0.33 5.85 -6.12
N TYR A 73 0.06 5.94 -7.36
CA TYR A 73 -0.08 4.84 -8.30
C TYR A 73 1.32 4.25 -8.48
N MET A 74 1.52 3.03 -7.99
CA MET A 74 2.82 2.39 -7.95
C MET A 74 3.01 1.50 -9.17
N VAL A 75 4.17 1.64 -9.80
CA VAL A 75 4.59 0.79 -10.91
C VAL A 75 5.95 0.19 -10.54
N SER A 76 5.99 -1.12 -10.38
CA SER A 76 7.25 -1.84 -10.18
C SER A 76 7.89 -2.11 -11.53
N ILE A 77 9.16 -1.72 -11.68
CA ILE A 77 9.94 -1.94 -12.90
C ILE A 77 11.11 -2.86 -12.56
N GLN A 78 11.16 -4.01 -13.21
CA GLN A 78 12.26 -4.94 -13.05
C GLN A 78 13.38 -4.67 -14.08
N PRO A 79 14.63 -5.09 -13.85
CA PRO A 79 15.75 -4.82 -14.74
C PRO A 79 15.55 -5.26 -16.21
N ASN A 80 14.68 -6.27 -16.44
CA ASN A 80 14.41 -6.79 -17.78
C ASN A 80 13.16 -6.20 -18.45
N ASP A 81 12.37 -5.37 -17.74
CA ASP A 81 11.15 -4.78 -18.30
C ASP A 81 11.46 -3.70 -19.33
N VAL A 82 12.62 -3.08 -19.23
CA VAL A 82 13.13 -2.11 -20.20
C VAL A 82 14.46 -2.66 -20.78
N PRO A 83 14.39 -3.54 -21.79
CA PRO A 83 15.59 -4.11 -22.37
C PRO A 83 16.44 -3.05 -23.06
N ILE A 84 17.76 -3.18 -22.96
CA ILE A 84 18.70 -2.36 -23.73
C ILE A 84 18.56 -2.77 -25.20
N SER A 85 18.00 -1.88 -26.03
CA SER A 85 17.70 -2.15 -27.42
C SER A 85 18.01 -0.94 -28.31
N ALA A 86 17.96 -1.16 -29.60
CA ALA A 86 18.14 -0.09 -30.59
C ALA A 86 17.00 0.95 -30.51
N GLU A 87 15.77 0.49 -30.18
CA GLU A 87 14.60 1.33 -30.01
C GLU A 87 14.75 2.25 -28.79
N LEU A 88 15.26 1.72 -27.67
CA LEU A 88 15.55 2.53 -26.48
C LEU A 88 16.60 3.60 -26.79
N THR A 89 17.67 3.22 -27.51
CA THR A 89 18.72 4.16 -27.94
C THR A 89 18.14 5.26 -28.84
N ALA A 90 17.32 4.88 -29.83
CA ALA A 90 16.65 5.84 -30.71
C ALA A 90 15.73 6.79 -29.94
N ALA A 91 14.95 6.30 -28.98
CA ALA A 91 14.08 7.10 -28.13
C ALA A 91 14.89 8.12 -27.30
N GLN A 92 16.04 7.70 -26.74
CA GLN A 92 16.95 8.58 -26.01
C GLN A 92 17.57 9.68 -26.91
N GLU A 93 17.92 9.33 -28.15
CA GLU A 93 18.40 10.30 -29.12
C GLU A 93 17.32 11.30 -29.54
N MET A 94 16.09 10.84 -29.79
CA MET A 94 14.94 11.71 -30.03
C MET A 94 14.73 12.69 -28.89
N ALA A 95 14.81 12.23 -27.64
CA ALA A 95 14.68 13.07 -26.47
C ALA A 95 15.78 14.15 -26.42
N ARG A 96 17.07 13.77 -26.66
CA ARG A 96 18.19 14.71 -26.70
C ARG A 96 18.05 15.75 -27.82
N ASN A 97 17.49 15.35 -28.96
CA ASN A 97 17.28 16.23 -30.12
C ASN A 97 16.01 17.09 -30.01
N GLY A 98 15.29 17.04 -28.88
CA GLY A 98 14.12 17.89 -28.66
C GLY A 98 12.84 17.44 -29.36
N TYR A 99 12.79 16.22 -29.90
CA TYR A 99 11.57 15.70 -30.55
C TYR A 99 10.42 15.51 -29.57
N MET A 100 10.72 15.04 -28.35
CA MET A 100 9.70 14.86 -27.31
C MET A 100 9.07 16.19 -26.89
N GLN A 101 9.89 17.24 -26.79
CA GLN A 101 9.42 18.60 -26.49
C GLN A 101 8.52 19.16 -27.61
N ARG A 102 8.87 18.90 -28.88
CA ARG A 102 8.03 19.31 -30.01
C ARG A 102 6.70 18.57 -30.07
N ALA A 103 6.72 17.26 -29.80
CA ALA A 103 5.50 16.45 -29.71
C ALA A 103 4.58 16.98 -28.61
N MET A 104 5.13 17.28 -27.44
CA MET A 104 4.38 17.87 -26.33
C MET A 104 3.83 19.26 -26.68
N LEU A 105 4.60 20.10 -27.37
CA LEU A 105 4.12 21.41 -27.82
C LEU A 105 2.92 21.25 -28.76
N GLY A 106 2.99 20.35 -29.73
CA GLY A 106 1.88 20.09 -30.66
C GLY A 106 0.62 19.59 -29.90
N TYR A 107 0.80 18.72 -28.89
CA TYR A 107 -0.30 18.27 -28.04
C TYR A 107 -0.94 19.44 -27.27
N ILE A 108 -0.13 20.33 -26.68
CA ILE A 108 -0.62 21.51 -25.95
C ILE A 108 -1.36 22.47 -26.88
N GLU A 109 -0.85 22.69 -28.09
CA GLU A 109 -1.51 23.54 -29.07
C GLU A 109 -2.87 22.97 -29.53
N TRP A 110 -2.93 21.64 -29.71
CA TRP A 110 -4.17 20.95 -30.03
C TRP A 110 -5.19 21.03 -28.86
N LEU A 111 -4.76 20.88 -27.60
CA LEU A 111 -5.62 21.09 -26.44
C LEU A 111 -6.12 22.53 -26.34
N ARG A 112 -5.23 23.53 -26.61
CA ARG A 112 -5.58 24.94 -26.55
C ARG A 112 -6.65 25.33 -27.59
N ALA A 113 -6.64 24.69 -28.76
CA ALA A 113 -7.66 24.92 -29.78
C ALA A 113 -9.06 24.46 -29.35
N GLN A 114 -9.18 23.64 -28.32
CA GLN A 114 -10.41 23.09 -27.78
C GLN A 114 -10.70 23.57 -26.33
N ALA A 115 -10.01 24.63 -25.89
CA ALA A 115 -10.00 25.05 -24.47
C ALA A 115 -11.39 25.39 -23.92
N ASP A 116 -12.32 25.84 -24.74
CA ASP A 116 -13.67 26.20 -24.30
C ASP A 116 -14.55 24.98 -24.01
N GLU A 117 -14.39 23.87 -24.77
CA GLU A 117 -15.19 22.66 -24.66
C GLU A 117 -14.49 21.61 -23.77
N LEU A 118 -13.17 21.73 -23.63
CA LEU A 118 -12.34 20.75 -22.96
C LEU A 118 -12.74 20.46 -21.50
N PRO A 119 -13.08 21.45 -20.65
CA PRO A 119 -13.44 21.20 -19.25
C PRO A 119 -14.67 20.29 -19.11
N GLU A 120 -15.70 20.49 -19.90
CA GLU A 120 -16.92 19.68 -19.87
C GLU A 120 -16.65 18.28 -20.41
N THR A 121 -15.93 18.19 -21.54
CA THR A 121 -15.54 16.91 -22.15
C THR A 121 -14.69 16.07 -21.19
N LEU A 122 -13.66 16.65 -20.58
CA LEU A 122 -12.82 15.93 -19.61
C LEU A 122 -13.60 15.50 -18.39
N HIS A 123 -14.46 16.35 -17.87
CA HIS A 123 -15.27 16.01 -16.70
C HIS A 123 -16.20 14.82 -16.99
N LYS A 124 -16.90 14.85 -18.11
CA LYS A 124 -17.75 13.73 -18.53
C LYS A 124 -16.94 12.43 -18.66
N ARG A 125 -15.82 12.47 -19.40
CA ARG A 125 -14.96 11.30 -19.58
C ARG A 125 -14.40 10.76 -18.29
N PHE A 126 -13.96 11.63 -17.40
CA PHE A 126 -13.50 11.25 -16.08
C PHE A 126 -14.58 10.51 -15.29
N LEU A 127 -15.82 11.00 -15.28
CA LEU A 127 -16.94 10.35 -14.57
C LEU A 127 -17.27 8.97 -15.15
N ASP A 128 -17.27 8.82 -16.47
CA ASP A 128 -17.50 7.55 -17.15
C ASP A 128 -16.43 6.53 -16.76
N MET A 129 -15.15 6.93 -16.84
CA MET A 129 -14.01 6.09 -16.48
C MET A 129 -13.99 5.75 -14.99
N ARG A 130 -14.36 6.70 -14.12
CA ARG A 130 -14.48 6.45 -12.67
C ARG A 130 -15.58 5.46 -12.36
N THR A 131 -16.73 5.55 -13.03
CA THR A 131 -17.85 4.60 -12.87
C THR A 131 -17.39 3.21 -13.22
N TRP A 132 -16.79 3.02 -14.39
CA TRP A 132 -16.23 1.75 -14.82
C TRP A 132 -15.15 1.22 -13.82
N ALA A 133 -14.21 2.06 -13.42
CA ALA A 133 -13.16 1.67 -12.48
C ALA A 133 -13.73 1.26 -11.11
N THR A 134 -14.81 1.90 -10.66
CA THR A 134 -15.49 1.55 -9.40
C THR A 134 -16.06 0.13 -9.44
N GLU A 135 -16.59 -0.28 -10.57
CA GLU A 135 -17.10 -1.64 -10.74
C GLU A 135 -16.00 -2.70 -10.72
N LYS A 136 -14.84 -2.39 -11.30
CA LYS A 136 -13.68 -3.31 -11.39
C LYS A 136 -12.80 -3.33 -10.13
N ALA A 137 -12.87 -2.30 -9.28
CA ALA A 137 -12.01 -2.12 -8.12
C ALA A 137 -12.76 -2.23 -6.76
N LYS A 138 -13.84 -3.02 -6.69
CA LYS A 138 -14.71 -3.14 -5.50
C LYS A 138 -13.98 -3.57 -4.23
N ASP A 139 -12.94 -4.37 -4.36
CA ASP A 139 -12.18 -4.94 -3.24
C ASP A 139 -10.89 -4.13 -2.93
N GLN A 140 -10.75 -2.96 -3.53
CA GLN A 140 -9.57 -2.12 -3.41
C GLN A 140 -9.81 -0.90 -2.50
N HIS A 141 -8.75 -0.14 -2.24
CA HIS A 141 -8.87 1.11 -1.50
C HIS A 141 -9.79 2.10 -2.23
N ALA A 142 -10.62 2.86 -1.50
CA ALA A 142 -11.62 3.77 -2.05
C ALA A 142 -11.11 4.83 -3.04
N ARG A 143 -9.81 5.11 -3.04
CA ARG A 143 -9.14 6.05 -3.97
C ARG A 143 -8.71 5.41 -5.29
N ALA A 144 -8.63 4.08 -5.37
CA ALA A 144 -8.15 3.40 -6.57
C ALA A 144 -8.96 3.71 -7.83
N PRO A 145 -10.30 3.74 -7.81
CA PRO A 145 -11.10 4.10 -8.98
C PRO A 145 -10.83 5.50 -9.52
N GLU A 146 -10.63 6.46 -8.62
CA GLU A 146 -10.33 7.85 -8.98
C GLU A 146 -8.96 7.97 -9.64
N THR A 147 -7.95 7.31 -9.08
CA THR A 147 -6.60 7.28 -9.63
C THR A 147 -6.58 6.65 -11.03
N ILE A 148 -7.25 5.50 -11.21
CA ILE A 148 -7.38 4.84 -12.53
C ILE A 148 -8.08 5.77 -13.52
N ALA A 149 -9.16 6.42 -13.13
CA ALA A 149 -9.91 7.32 -13.99
C ALA A 149 -9.08 8.52 -14.46
N HIS A 150 -8.27 9.11 -13.60
CA HIS A 150 -7.38 10.19 -13.99
C HIS A 150 -6.35 9.75 -15.03
N ILE A 151 -5.71 8.60 -14.82
CA ILE A 151 -4.70 8.07 -15.75
C ILE A 151 -5.34 7.72 -17.09
N LEU A 152 -6.49 7.04 -17.09
CA LEU A 152 -7.22 6.69 -18.32
C LEU A 152 -7.69 7.93 -19.08
N THR A 153 -8.20 8.95 -18.38
CA THR A 153 -8.63 10.19 -19.03
C THR A 153 -7.45 10.87 -19.74
N GLY A 154 -6.30 10.96 -19.09
CA GLY A 154 -5.09 11.52 -19.71
C GLY A 154 -4.61 10.70 -20.91
N TYR A 155 -4.61 9.36 -20.76
CA TYR A 155 -4.22 8.46 -21.84
C TYR A 155 -5.18 8.53 -23.03
N TYR A 156 -6.47 8.56 -22.79
CA TYR A 156 -7.49 8.75 -23.83
C TYR A 156 -7.28 10.04 -24.61
N MET A 157 -7.00 11.15 -23.94
CA MET A 157 -6.71 12.42 -24.61
C MET A 157 -5.46 12.36 -25.48
N MET A 158 -4.44 11.63 -25.04
CA MET A 158 -3.23 11.37 -25.85
C MET A 158 -3.58 10.56 -27.11
N LEU A 159 -4.39 9.53 -27.00
CA LEU A 159 -4.83 8.71 -28.15
C LEU A 159 -5.66 9.54 -29.14
N LEU A 160 -6.54 10.43 -28.65
CA LEU A 160 -7.28 11.36 -29.53
C LEU A 160 -6.34 12.28 -30.31
N TYR A 161 -5.28 12.76 -29.66
CA TYR A 161 -4.27 13.56 -30.35
C TYR A 161 -3.52 12.74 -31.40
N PHE A 162 -3.12 11.52 -31.10
CA PHE A 162 -2.45 10.64 -32.06
C PHE A 162 -3.34 10.33 -33.27
N ARG A 163 -4.64 10.17 -33.05
CA ARG A 163 -5.62 10.04 -34.14
C ARG A 163 -5.73 11.34 -34.95
N HIS A 164 -5.78 12.49 -34.29
CA HIS A 164 -5.85 13.78 -34.94
C HIS A 164 -4.68 14.07 -35.90
N VAL A 165 -3.46 13.66 -35.49
CA VAL A 165 -2.26 13.81 -36.32
C VAL A 165 -2.06 12.64 -37.31
N GLY A 166 -2.98 11.69 -37.37
CA GLY A 166 -2.94 10.57 -38.30
C GLY A 166 -1.91 9.50 -37.95
N LEU A 167 -1.44 9.45 -36.71
CA LEU A 167 -0.50 8.45 -36.24
C LEU A 167 -1.18 7.12 -35.92
N LEU A 168 -2.40 7.14 -35.42
CA LEU A 168 -3.24 6.00 -35.13
C LEU A 168 -4.61 6.14 -35.80
N ASP A 169 -5.18 5.03 -36.23
CA ASP A 169 -6.58 4.96 -36.65
C ASP A 169 -7.51 4.68 -35.44
N GLN A 170 -8.80 4.58 -35.70
CA GLN A 170 -9.81 4.36 -34.66
C GLN A 170 -9.63 2.98 -33.99
N ASP A 171 -9.36 1.94 -34.78
CA ASP A 171 -9.24 0.56 -34.28
C ASP A 171 -8.02 0.44 -33.38
N ALA A 172 -6.89 1.02 -33.77
CA ALA A 172 -5.65 1.06 -32.95
C ALA A 172 -5.89 1.85 -31.64
N CYS A 173 -6.62 2.95 -31.66
CA CYS A 173 -6.97 3.70 -30.44
C CYS A 173 -7.86 2.86 -29.52
N THR A 174 -8.85 2.15 -30.08
CA THR A 174 -9.74 1.29 -29.31
C THR A 174 -8.99 0.11 -28.65
N ALA A 175 -8.07 -0.52 -29.39
CA ALA A 175 -7.22 -1.58 -28.85
C ALA A 175 -6.30 -1.04 -27.73
N ALA A 176 -5.68 0.13 -27.93
CA ALA A 176 -4.79 0.73 -26.96
C ALA A 176 -5.49 1.11 -25.64
N ILE A 177 -6.73 1.64 -25.70
CA ILE A 177 -7.48 1.95 -24.49
C ILE A 177 -7.90 0.67 -23.74
N ALA A 178 -8.30 -0.40 -24.45
CA ALA A 178 -8.63 -1.69 -23.86
C ALA A 178 -7.41 -2.29 -23.12
N GLU A 179 -6.25 -2.26 -23.73
CA GLU A 179 -5.00 -2.70 -23.12
C GLU A 179 -4.64 -1.87 -21.88
N ALA A 180 -4.79 -0.54 -21.95
CA ALA A 180 -4.55 0.33 -20.80
C ALA A 180 -5.52 0.02 -19.64
N MET A 181 -6.79 -0.24 -19.92
CA MET A 181 -7.78 -0.62 -18.92
C MET A 181 -7.42 -1.95 -18.24
N ALA A 182 -6.99 -2.96 -19.01
CA ALA A 182 -6.54 -4.24 -18.49
C ALA A 182 -5.31 -4.06 -17.59
N THR A 183 -4.31 -3.34 -18.09
CA THR A 183 -3.05 -3.07 -17.38
C THR A 183 -3.28 -2.33 -16.08
N LEU A 184 -4.04 -1.24 -16.11
CA LEU A 184 -4.33 -0.45 -14.90
C LEU A 184 -5.13 -1.23 -13.86
N THR A 185 -6.06 -2.09 -14.30
CA THR A 185 -6.79 -2.96 -13.40
C THR A 185 -5.87 -3.98 -12.72
N ALA A 186 -4.96 -4.60 -13.48
CA ALA A 186 -4.03 -5.59 -12.96
C ALA A 186 -3.04 -4.94 -11.98
N THR A 187 -2.43 -3.81 -12.35
CA THR A 187 -1.49 -3.07 -11.49
C THR A 187 -2.17 -2.56 -10.21
N SER A 188 -3.42 -2.09 -10.31
CA SER A 188 -4.19 -1.64 -9.16
C SER A 188 -4.51 -2.78 -8.18
N LYS A 189 -4.75 -4.01 -8.67
CA LYS A 189 -4.91 -5.19 -7.82
C LYS A 189 -3.63 -5.53 -7.07
N GLU A 190 -2.48 -5.47 -7.75
CA GLU A 190 -1.18 -5.68 -7.13
C GLU A 190 -0.88 -4.62 -6.07
N GLN A 191 -1.14 -3.36 -6.36
CA GLN A 191 -1.03 -2.28 -5.37
C GLN A 191 -1.94 -2.52 -4.16
N ALA A 192 -3.16 -3.00 -4.37
CA ALA A 192 -4.09 -3.33 -3.28
C ALA A 192 -3.54 -4.47 -2.40
N ARG A 193 -2.81 -5.44 -2.97
CA ARG A 193 -2.11 -6.50 -2.24
C ARG A 193 -1.00 -5.90 -1.37
N ILE A 194 -0.15 -5.05 -1.93
CA ILE A 194 0.92 -4.37 -1.18
C ILE A 194 0.35 -3.53 -0.03
N ILE A 195 -0.68 -2.73 -0.30
CA ILE A 195 -1.36 -1.94 0.73
C ILE A 195 -1.96 -2.83 1.83
N LYS A 196 -2.49 -4.00 1.47
CA LYS A 196 -3.05 -4.96 2.43
C LYS A 196 -1.96 -5.58 3.31
N GLU A 197 -0.83 -5.94 2.73
CA GLU A 197 0.33 -6.48 3.46
C GLU A 197 0.90 -5.46 4.44
N ASP A 198 0.91 -4.19 4.08
CA ASP A 198 1.37 -3.07 4.92
C ASP A 198 0.38 -2.66 6.04
N LYS A 199 -0.76 -3.36 6.16
CA LYS A 199 -1.69 -3.11 7.27
C LYS A 199 -1.06 -3.48 8.60
N PRO A 200 -1.20 -2.63 9.64
CA PRO A 200 -0.63 -2.89 10.96
C PRO A 200 -1.04 -4.23 11.55
N VAL A 201 -2.24 -4.72 11.22
CA VAL A 201 -2.72 -6.04 11.65
C VAL A 201 -1.89 -7.16 11.05
N ASN A 202 -1.60 -7.09 9.75
CA ASN A 202 -0.81 -8.11 9.06
C ASN A 202 0.65 -8.07 9.53
N ILE A 203 1.25 -6.87 9.59
CA ILE A 203 2.59 -6.69 10.17
C ILE A 203 2.68 -7.30 11.58
N PHE A 204 1.63 -7.12 12.40
CA PHE A 204 1.59 -7.71 13.75
C PHE A 204 1.55 -9.23 13.71
N LEU A 205 0.68 -9.83 12.88
CA LEU A 205 0.53 -11.29 12.77
C LEU A 205 1.79 -11.94 12.21
N ASP A 206 2.37 -11.35 11.16
CA ASP A 206 3.61 -11.80 10.53
C ASP A 206 4.79 -11.75 11.52
N SER A 207 4.90 -10.63 12.26
CA SER A 207 5.92 -10.49 13.30
C SER A 207 5.76 -11.51 14.43
N VAL A 208 4.52 -11.81 14.84
CA VAL A 208 4.26 -12.84 15.85
C VAL A 208 4.65 -14.22 15.32
N ALA A 209 4.31 -14.55 14.08
CA ALA A 209 4.69 -15.80 13.44
C ALA A 209 6.22 -15.93 13.35
N GLU A 210 6.92 -14.89 12.92
CA GLU A 210 8.38 -14.85 12.85
C GLU A 210 9.04 -15.02 14.21
N LEU A 211 8.58 -14.30 15.25
CA LEU A 211 9.08 -14.43 16.61
C LEU A 211 8.92 -15.84 17.19
N LEU A 212 7.82 -16.51 16.87
CA LEU A 212 7.57 -17.90 17.27
C LEU A 212 8.43 -18.88 16.49
N ALA A 213 8.57 -18.70 15.17
CA ALA A 213 9.39 -19.55 14.30
C ALA A 213 10.88 -19.42 14.60
N SER A 214 11.38 -18.21 14.82
CA SER A 214 12.79 -17.96 15.23
C SER A 214 13.09 -18.40 16.66
N LYS A 215 12.05 -18.74 17.43
CA LYS A 215 12.14 -19.11 18.85
C LYS A 215 12.73 -17.98 19.73
N GLU A 216 12.62 -16.74 19.32
CA GLU A 216 12.95 -15.58 20.15
C GLU A 216 11.95 -15.45 21.32
N VAL A 217 10.69 -15.80 21.07
CA VAL A 217 9.65 -15.91 22.10
C VAL A 217 9.10 -17.35 22.16
N PHE A 218 8.38 -17.67 23.25
CA PHE A 218 7.72 -18.96 23.35
C PHE A 218 6.32 -18.84 23.96
N VAL A 219 5.49 -19.83 23.65
CA VAL A 219 4.16 -20.04 24.22
C VAL A 219 4.10 -21.42 24.87
N THR A 220 3.39 -21.57 26.00
CA THR A 220 3.17 -22.87 26.66
C THR A 220 1.95 -23.54 26.07
N ASP A 221 2.01 -24.85 25.90
CA ASP A 221 0.87 -25.65 25.45
C ASP A 221 0.00 -26.00 26.65
N ILE A 222 -1.28 -25.65 26.62
CA ILE A 222 -2.21 -25.89 27.74
C ILE A 222 -2.55 -27.39 27.86
N SER A 223 -2.59 -28.10 26.74
CA SER A 223 -2.89 -29.54 26.69
C SER A 223 -1.76 -30.37 27.33
N ALA A 224 -0.51 -29.95 27.15
CA ALA A 224 0.66 -30.62 27.70
C ALA A 224 0.81 -30.41 29.22
N SER A 225 0.37 -29.27 29.75
CA SER A 225 0.45 -28.96 31.19
C SER A 225 -0.50 -29.79 32.08
N ALA A 226 -1.49 -30.42 31.47
CA ALA A 226 -2.45 -31.24 32.21
C ALA A 226 -1.90 -32.65 32.55
N THR A 227 -0.83 -33.12 31.90
CA THR A 227 -0.32 -34.47 31.99
C THR A 227 0.94 -34.61 32.86
N GLU A 228 1.67 -33.51 33.06
CA GLU A 228 2.86 -33.51 33.92
C GLU A 228 2.80 -32.32 34.88
N GLY A 229 2.78 -32.58 36.19
CA GLY A 229 2.86 -31.58 37.25
C GLY A 229 4.19 -30.77 37.26
N GLY A 230 4.75 -30.52 36.09
CA GLY A 230 5.97 -29.79 35.87
C GLY A 230 5.67 -28.31 35.67
N LYS A 231 6.29 -27.43 36.49
CA LYS A 231 6.42 -26.02 36.23
C LYS A 231 6.91 -25.85 34.78
N PRO A 232 6.33 -24.92 33.98
CA PRO A 232 6.83 -24.63 32.63
C PRO A 232 8.34 -24.41 32.74
N SER A 233 9.14 -25.24 32.08
CA SER A 233 10.59 -25.08 32.01
C SER A 233 10.84 -23.72 31.33
N ALA A 234 11.23 -22.75 32.14
CA ALA A 234 11.65 -21.45 31.62
C ALA A 234 12.85 -21.73 30.70
N ALA A 235 12.62 -21.64 29.39
CA ALA A 235 13.71 -21.69 28.43
C ALA A 235 14.61 -20.47 28.72
N VAL A 236 15.80 -20.75 29.23
CA VAL A 236 16.74 -19.71 29.65
C VAL A 236 16.96 -18.72 28.52
N GLY A 237 16.66 -17.45 28.78
CA GLY A 237 16.87 -16.36 27.82
C GLY A 237 15.74 -16.08 26.82
N ARG A 238 14.57 -16.71 26.94
CA ARG A 238 13.42 -16.49 26.05
C ARG A 238 12.25 -15.86 26.78
N GLU A 239 11.53 -14.93 26.14
CA GLU A 239 10.38 -14.26 26.75
C GLU A 239 9.10 -15.10 26.55
N LEU A 240 8.40 -15.41 27.64
CA LEU A 240 7.11 -16.09 27.59
C LEU A 240 6.03 -15.08 27.20
N VAL A 241 5.46 -15.24 26.02
CA VAL A 241 4.45 -14.30 25.48
C VAL A 241 3.02 -14.77 25.66
N GLY A 242 2.81 -15.99 26.14
CA GLY A 242 1.47 -16.53 26.39
C GLY A 242 1.39 -18.04 26.36
N CYS A 243 0.23 -18.55 25.99
CA CYS A 243 -0.03 -19.98 25.85
C CYS A 243 -0.90 -20.26 24.61
N ARG A 244 -1.02 -21.53 24.25
CA ARG A 244 -1.85 -21.97 23.12
C ARG A 244 -2.61 -23.25 23.45
N ASP A 245 -3.70 -23.47 22.74
CA ASP A 245 -4.37 -24.78 22.61
C ASP A 245 -4.51 -25.14 21.12
N GLU A 246 -5.36 -26.10 20.80
CA GLU A 246 -5.57 -26.56 19.42
C GLU A 246 -6.17 -25.47 18.50
N SER A 247 -6.90 -24.50 19.06
CA SER A 247 -7.68 -23.51 18.30
C SER A 247 -7.13 -22.10 18.37
N TYR A 248 -6.48 -21.71 19.46
CA TYR A 248 -6.10 -20.32 19.73
C TYR A 248 -4.69 -20.17 20.29
N TYR A 249 -4.08 -19.03 19.95
CA TYR A 249 -3.02 -18.40 20.72
C TYR A 249 -3.64 -17.42 21.73
N TYR A 250 -3.20 -17.49 22.97
CA TYR A 250 -3.54 -16.61 24.08
C TYR A 250 -2.32 -15.78 24.42
N LEU A 251 -2.22 -14.61 23.82
CA LEU A 251 -1.03 -13.76 23.93
C LEU A 251 -1.21 -12.68 25.00
N ILE A 252 -0.15 -12.46 25.82
CA ILE A 252 -0.12 -11.39 26.82
C ILE A 252 0.10 -10.07 26.10
N PRO A 253 -0.88 -9.15 26.08
CA PRO A 253 -0.92 -8.05 25.13
C PRO A 253 0.31 -7.15 25.13
N ARG A 254 0.72 -6.71 26.32
CA ARG A 254 1.85 -5.78 26.48
C ARG A 254 3.19 -6.42 26.13
N ILE A 255 3.34 -7.71 26.45
CA ILE A 255 4.59 -8.44 26.22
C ILE A 255 4.76 -8.64 24.70
N ILE A 256 3.77 -9.25 24.06
CA ILE A 256 3.88 -9.52 22.62
C ILE A 256 4.00 -8.22 21.79
N TYR A 257 3.27 -7.16 22.17
CA TYR A 257 3.38 -5.88 21.48
C TYR A 257 4.79 -5.31 21.59
N LYS A 258 5.44 -5.38 22.76
CA LYS A 258 6.82 -4.97 22.97
C LYS A 258 7.78 -5.79 22.10
N CYS A 259 7.64 -7.12 22.08
CA CYS A 259 8.48 -7.99 21.24
C CYS A 259 8.35 -7.64 19.75
N VAL A 260 7.13 -7.37 19.27
CA VAL A 260 6.90 -6.94 17.89
C VAL A 260 7.57 -5.59 17.61
N GLN A 261 7.46 -4.62 18.52
CA GLN A 261 8.16 -3.33 18.37
C GLN A 261 9.68 -3.52 18.29
N GLU A 262 10.25 -4.36 19.14
CA GLU A 262 11.69 -4.65 19.15
C GLU A 262 12.14 -5.35 17.87
N LEU A 263 11.33 -6.27 17.34
CA LEU A 263 11.58 -6.91 16.04
C LEU A 263 11.58 -5.88 14.91
N CYS A 264 10.55 -5.03 14.82
CA CYS A 264 10.49 -3.96 13.82
C CYS A 264 11.74 -3.05 13.88
N VAL A 265 12.16 -2.67 15.08
CA VAL A 265 13.39 -1.84 15.25
C VAL A 265 14.64 -2.58 14.77
N LYS A 266 14.77 -3.88 15.05
CA LYS A 266 15.90 -4.69 14.54
C LYS A 266 15.91 -4.76 13.02
N GLN A 267 14.74 -4.77 12.39
CA GLN A 267 14.54 -4.76 10.92
C GLN A 267 14.64 -3.35 10.30
N GLY A 268 14.96 -2.31 11.09
CA GLY A 268 15.12 -0.94 10.62
C GLY A 268 13.82 -0.18 10.41
N SER A 269 12.69 -0.71 10.91
CA SER A 269 11.35 -0.11 10.84
C SER A 269 10.80 0.24 12.22
N THR A 270 9.59 0.79 12.27
CA THR A 270 8.87 1.02 13.54
C THR A 270 7.44 0.52 13.40
N PHE A 271 6.93 -0.18 14.41
CA PHE A 271 5.54 -0.60 14.41
C PHE A 271 4.62 0.63 14.39
N PRO A 272 3.70 0.76 13.38
CA PRO A 272 3.13 2.06 13.01
C PRO A 272 2.02 2.58 13.92
N ILE A 273 1.42 1.75 14.77
CA ILE A 273 0.25 2.12 15.59
C ILE A 273 0.43 1.77 17.06
N SER A 274 -0.32 2.45 17.94
CA SER A 274 -0.35 2.15 19.37
C SER A 274 -1.06 0.83 19.67
N LEU A 275 -0.78 0.22 20.84
CA LEU A 275 -1.46 -0.99 21.30
C LEU A 275 -3.01 -0.83 21.32
N ARG A 276 -3.50 0.36 21.69
CA ARG A 276 -4.94 0.65 21.69
C ARG A 276 -5.53 0.65 20.28
N SER A 277 -4.81 1.21 19.32
CA SER A 277 -5.21 1.20 17.90
C SER A 277 -5.17 -0.22 17.35
N LEU A 278 -4.11 -0.99 17.68
CA LEU A 278 -4.01 -2.40 17.29
C LEU A 278 -5.21 -3.23 17.75
N TYR A 279 -5.69 -3.02 18.97
CA TYR A 279 -6.90 -3.72 19.45
C TYR A 279 -8.13 -3.42 18.61
N ARG A 280 -8.32 -2.16 18.23
CA ARG A 280 -9.43 -1.74 17.37
C ARG A 280 -9.32 -2.39 16.01
N ASP A 281 -8.12 -2.37 15.42
CA ASP A 281 -7.88 -2.84 14.06
C ASP A 281 -7.98 -4.38 13.98
N LEU A 282 -7.45 -5.12 14.96
CA LEU A 282 -7.63 -6.57 15.09
C LEU A 282 -9.11 -6.97 15.25
N ARG A 283 -9.90 -6.15 15.96
CA ARG A 283 -11.35 -6.36 16.09
C ARG A 283 -12.08 -6.09 14.78
N THR A 284 -11.76 -4.99 14.11
CA THR A 284 -12.35 -4.63 12.82
C THR A 284 -12.06 -5.68 11.75
N ALA A 285 -10.89 -6.33 11.84
CA ALA A 285 -10.51 -7.45 10.97
C ALA A 285 -11.11 -8.82 11.39
N ASP A 286 -11.98 -8.85 12.41
CA ASP A 286 -12.60 -10.07 12.98
C ASP A 286 -11.57 -11.15 13.40
N ILE A 287 -10.40 -10.72 13.85
CA ILE A 287 -9.32 -11.61 14.29
C ILE A 287 -9.42 -11.88 15.78
N LEU A 288 -9.84 -10.89 16.58
CA LEU A 288 -10.03 -11.09 18.01
C LEU A 288 -11.36 -11.77 18.30
N ARG A 289 -11.31 -12.94 18.95
CA ARG A 289 -12.52 -13.58 19.48
C ARG A 289 -12.98 -12.88 20.76
N SER A 290 -14.01 -12.07 20.63
CA SER A 290 -14.76 -11.53 21.78
C SER A 290 -15.63 -12.64 22.37
N GLY A 291 -15.52 -12.87 23.67
CA GLY A 291 -16.49 -13.75 24.36
C GLY A 291 -17.83 -13.02 24.56
N VAL A 292 -18.88 -13.76 24.83
CA VAL A 292 -20.25 -13.23 25.07
C VAL A 292 -20.30 -12.17 26.19
N ASN A 293 -19.25 -12.07 27.03
CA ASN A 293 -19.13 -11.11 28.14
C ASN A 293 -18.07 -10.02 27.88
N CYS A 294 -17.52 -9.90 26.67
CA CYS A 294 -16.59 -8.82 26.36
C CYS A 294 -17.38 -7.60 25.86
N THR A 295 -17.40 -6.55 26.67
CA THR A 295 -17.87 -5.23 26.25
C THR A 295 -16.90 -4.65 25.22
N GLU A 296 -17.34 -3.72 24.37
CA GLU A 296 -16.50 -3.05 23.36
C GLU A 296 -15.21 -2.44 23.94
N GLU A 297 -15.21 -2.12 25.23
CA GLU A 297 -14.07 -1.52 25.93
C GLU A 297 -12.96 -2.53 26.30
N ARG A 298 -13.20 -3.85 26.24
CA ARG A 298 -12.23 -4.87 26.63
C ARG A 298 -11.90 -5.83 25.49
N PRO A 299 -10.87 -5.53 24.69
CA PRO A 299 -10.42 -6.39 23.58
C PRO A 299 -9.76 -7.70 24.08
N THR A 300 -9.50 -7.81 25.38
CA THR A 300 -8.88 -8.98 26.00
C THR A 300 -9.90 -9.75 26.80
N LYS A 301 -9.78 -11.08 26.79
CA LYS A 301 -10.60 -11.99 27.56
C LYS A 301 -9.76 -12.71 28.62
N SER A 302 -10.31 -12.86 29.83
CA SER A 302 -9.65 -13.62 30.88
C SER A 302 -9.65 -15.11 30.56
N LYS A 303 -8.51 -15.77 30.80
CA LYS A 303 -8.39 -17.23 30.81
C LYS A 303 -7.69 -17.63 32.09
N ARG A 304 -8.24 -18.62 32.80
CA ARG A 304 -7.62 -19.20 33.97
C ARG A 304 -6.70 -20.35 33.55
N ILE A 305 -5.44 -20.27 33.94
CA ILE A 305 -4.44 -21.28 33.68
C ILE A 305 -3.76 -21.58 35.01
N GLY A 306 -3.99 -22.79 35.56
CA GLY A 306 -3.65 -23.09 36.95
C GLY A 306 -4.38 -22.16 37.93
N ASP A 307 -3.64 -21.55 38.86
CA ASP A 307 -4.20 -20.64 39.87
C ASP A 307 -4.32 -19.19 39.42
N ASN A 308 -3.77 -18.85 38.26
CA ASN A 308 -3.74 -17.46 37.75
C ASN A 308 -4.79 -17.21 36.69
N SER A 309 -5.49 -16.06 36.81
CA SER A 309 -6.40 -15.54 35.77
C SER A 309 -5.78 -14.31 35.15
N ILE A 310 -5.43 -14.39 33.88
CA ILE A 310 -4.79 -13.32 33.13
C ILE A 310 -5.67 -12.95 31.93
N PHE A 311 -5.62 -11.68 31.51
CA PHE A 311 -6.29 -11.19 30.32
C PHE A 311 -5.37 -11.36 29.10
N TYR A 312 -5.83 -12.10 28.10
CA TYR A 312 -5.10 -12.41 26.88
C TYR A 312 -5.79 -11.86 25.63
N LEU A 313 -5.03 -11.62 24.57
CA LEU A 313 -5.52 -11.56 23.20
C LEU A 313 -5.80 -12.99 22.74
N TRP A 314 -7.00 -13.25 22.27
CA TRP A 314 -7.39 -14.57 21.74
C TRP A 314 -7.34 -14.51 20.22
N ILE A 315 -6.30 -15.05 19.63
CA ILE A 315 -6.07 -15.04 18.18
C ILE A 315 -6.19 -16.47 17.64
N PRO A 316 -7.05 -16.73 16.64
CA PRO A 316 -7.14 -18.06 16.03
C PRO A 316 -5.79 -18.52 15.47
N ARG A 317 -5.48 -19.80 15.59
CA ARG A 317 -4.19 -20.35 15.17
C ARG A 317 -3.95 -20.23 13.68
N ASP A 318 -4.98 -20.42 12.86
CA ASP A 318 -4.93 -20.27 11.41
C ASP A 318 -4.43 -18.87 10.96
N LYS A 319 -4.62 -17.84 11.78
CA LYS A 319 -4.16 -16.47 11.49
C LYS A 319 -2.67 -16.25 11.74
N ILE A 320 -2.02 -17.11 12.49
CA ILE A 320 -0.58 -17.03 12.79
C ILE A 320 0.16 -18.18 12.08
N ASP A 321 -0.33 -19.41 12.21
CA ASP A 321 0.32 -20.59 11.64
C ASP A 321 0.24 -20.62 10.09
N GLY A 322 -0.77 -19.97 9.49
CA GLY A 322 -1.00 -19.90 8.03
C GLY A 322 -0.17 -18.85 7.28
N VAL A 323 0.49 -17.96 8.00
CA VAL A 323 1.27 -16.85 7.41
C VAL A 323 2.43 -17.34 6.53
N HIS A 324 3.03 -18.49 6.84
CA HIS A 324 4.16 -19.04 6.08
C HIS A 324 3.80 -19.69 4.74
N ASP A 325 2.52 -19.94 4.45
CA ASP A 325 2.09 -20.67 3.24
C ASP A 325 1.76 -19.75 2.05
N GLU A 326 1.58 -18.46 2.28
CA GLU A 326 1.28 -17.47 1.22
C GLU A 326 2.52 -16.71 0.68
N GLY A 327 3.69 -16.86 1.30
CA GLY A 327 4.88 -16.01 1.11
C GLY A 327 5.68 -16.20 -0.19
N GLU A 328 5.46 -17.22 -1.01
CA GLU A 328 6.32 -17.54 -2.18
C GLU A 328 5.62 -17.56 -3.54
N LYS A 329 4.40 -17.08 -3.66
CA LYS A 329 3.82 -16.87 -4.99
C LYS A 329 4.15 -15.48 -5.53
N GLN A 330 5.36 -15.30 -6.03
CA GLN A 330 5.63 -14.27 -7.04
C GLN A 330 4.68 -14.50 -8.22
N MET A 331 3.52 -13.84 -8.14
CA MET A 331 2.55 -13.91 -9.22
C MET A 331 3.05 -13.00 -10.35
N ARG A 332 3.54 -13.59 -11.42
CA ARG A 332 3.60 -12.90 -12.71
C ARG A 332 2.18 -12.41 -12.97
N VAL A 333 2.02 -11.10 -13.12
CA VAL A 333 0.74 -10.50 -13.48
C VAL A 333 0.35 -11.08 -14.84
N ASN A 334 -0.56 -12.04 -14.85
CA ASN A 334 -1.18 -12.50 -16.08
C ASN A 334 -2.15 -11.41 -16.51
N PHE A 335 -1.79 -10.66 -17.54
CA PHE A 335 -2.66 -9.69 -18.17
C PHE A 335 -3.87 -10.44 -18.74
N THR A 336 -5.01 -10.31 -18.07
CA THR A 336 -6.27 -10.78 -18.61
C THR A 336 -6.62 -9.86 -19.78
N GLN A 337 -6.74 -10.38 -20.98
CA GLN A 337 -7.24 -9.60 -22.12
C GLN A 337 -8.61 -9.05 -21.76
N VAL A 338 -8.76 -7.74 -21.77
CA VAL A 338 -10.06 -7.08 -21.73
C VAL A 338 -10.63 -7.20 -23.15
N GLU A 339 -11.77 -7.84 -23.30
CA GLU A 339 -12.45 -7.87 -24.59
C GLU A 339 -12.95 -6.47 -24.93
N THR A 340 -12.86 -6.10 -26.20
CA THR A 340 -13.34 -4.77 -26.67
C THR A 340 -14.83 -4.59 -26.42
N SER A 341 -15.60 -5.69 -26.23
CA SER A 341 -16.99 -5.68 -25.79
C SER A 341 -17.22 -5.11 -24.38
N ASP A 342 -16.19 -5.08 -23.53
CA ASP A 342 -16.25 -4.52 -22.17
C ASP A 342 -16.07 -2.99 -22.17
N LEU A 343 -15.76 -2.40 -23.32
CA LEU A 343 -15.62 -0.96 -23.47
C LEU A 343 -17.02 -0.32 -23.58
N PRO A 344 -17.25 0.81 -22.88
CA PRO A 344 -18.45 1.59 -23.12
C PRO A 344 -18.57 1.98 -24.60
N PRO A 345 -19.75 1.81 -25.22
CA PRO A 345 -19.94 2.10 -26.65
C PRO A 345 -19.49 3.50 -27.08
N GLU A 346 -19.47 4.45 -26.15
CA GLU A 346 -19.08 5.84 -26.35
C GLU A 346 -17.56 6.05 -26.41
N TRP A 347 -16.78 4.99 -26.18
CA TRP A 347 -15.30 5.02 -26.18
C TRP A 347 -14.72 4.38 -27.46
N ILE A 348 -15.60 3.75 -28.26
CA ILE A 348 -15.27 3.08 -29.53
C ILE A 348 -15.34 4.06 -30.70
#